data_70c7c4e188210c49e5298fb77dc8d492
#
_entry.id   70c7c4e188210c49e5298fb77dc8d492
#
_cell.length_a   1.000
_cell.length_b   1.000
_cell.length_c   1.000
_cell.angle_alpha   90.00
_cell.angle_beta   90.00
_cell.angle_gamma   90.00
#
_symmetry.space_group_name_H-M   'P 1'
#
loop_
_entity.id
_entity.type
_entity.pdbx_description
1 polymer ?
#
loop_
_entity_poly.entity_id
_entity_poly.type
_entity_poly.pdbx_seq_one_letter_code
_entity_poly.pdbx_strand_id
1 'polypeptide(L)' 'MAAKLLLQAYESTPVGKETWVLPYGESVDEFQLVVAVAKTWAEMGVIEILETRDDDHSGRRLVHGVRFRRLR' A
#
# COMPACT_ATOMS: atom_id res chain seq x y z
N MET A 1 -6.08 -9.33 -9.38
CA MET A 1 -4.70 -9.32 -8.89
C MET A 1 -4.58 -8.38 -7.71
N ALA A 2 -3.89 -8.81 -6.67
CA ALA A 2 -3.76 -8.00 -5.44
C ALA A 2 -3.15 -6.62 -5.69
N ALA A 3 -2.20 -6.52 -6.62
CA ALA A 3 -1.53 -5.26 -6.94
C ALA A 3 -2.43 -4.23 -7.61
N LYS A 4 -3.64 -4.62 -8.01
CA LYS A 4 -4.55 -3.71 -8.70
C LYS A 4 -4.93 -2.50 -7.85
N LEU A 5 -5.13 -2.71 -6.54
CA LEU A 5 -5.44 -1.60 -5.63
C LEU A 5 -4.31 -0.57 -5.59
N LEU A 6 -3.08 -1.05 -5.52
CA LEU A 6 -1.93 -0.17 -5.49
C LEU A 6 -1.78 0.58 -6.81
N LEU A 7 -1.93 -0.12 -7.93
CA LEU A 7 -1.82 0.49 -9.25
C LEU A 7 -2.88 1.58 -9.44
N GLN A 8 -4.12 1.31 -9.05
CA GLN A 8 -5.20 2.28 -9.15
C GLN A 8 -4.91 3.52 -8.30
N ALA A 9 -4.44 3.33 -7.07
CA ALA A 9 -4.11 4.44 -6.18
C ALA A 9 -2.95 5.25 -6.76
N TYR A 10 -1.96 4.57 -7.31
CA TYR A 10 -0.80 5.23 -7.92
C TYR A 10 -1.22 6.08 -9.13
N GLU A 11 -2.05 5.51 -10.00
CA GLU A 11 -2.50 6.24 -11.20
C GLU A 11 -3.40 7.42 -10.87
N SER A 12 -4.15 7.32 -9.79
CA SER A 12 -5.07 8.37 -9.37
C SER A 12 -4.38 9.49 -8.58
N THR A 13 -3.12 9.31 -8.22
CA THR A 13 -2.39 10.26 -7.39
C THR A 13 -1.37 11.01 -8.25
N PRO A 14 -1.44 12.34 -8.32
CA PRO A 14 -0.43 13.12 -9.05
C PRO A 14 0.95 12.96 -8.44
N VAL A 15 1.98 13.11 -9.28
CA VAL A 15 3.37 13.06 -8.82
C VAL A 15 3.58 14.10 -7.71
N GLY A 16 4.23 13.68 -6.63
CA GLY A 16 4.49 14.54 -5.47
C GLY A 16 3.37 14.58 -4.45
N LYS A 17 2.24 13.95 -4.74
CA LYS A 17 1.10 13.90 -3.81
C LYS A 17 1.05 12.58 -3.08
N GLU A 18 0.27 12.55 -1.99
CA GLU A 18 0.13 11.40 -1.10
C GLU A 18 -1.27 10.84 -1.17
N THR A 19 -1.38 9.56 -0.89
CA THR A 19 -2.68 8.91 -0.76
C THR A 19 -2.56 7.68 0.13
N TRP A 20 -3.72 7.19 0.59
CA TRP A 20 -3.83 5.96 1.36
C TRP A 20 -4.30 4.83 0.45
N VAL A 21 -3.73 3.65 0.63
CA VAL A 21 -4.26 2.41 0.05
C VAL A 21 -4.80 1.58 1.20
N LEU A 22 -6.07 1.21 1.10
CA LEU A 22 -6.77 0.44 2.12
C LEU A 22 -7.31 -0.84 1.47
N PRO A 23 -7.59 -1.88 2.27
CA PRO A 23 -8.07 -3.16 1.71
C PRO A 23 -9.55 -3.12 1.36
N TYR A 24 -9.92 -2.31 0.39
CA TYR A 24 -11.30 -2.17 -0.06
C TYR A 24 -11.82 -3.49 -0.63
N GLY A 25 -12.69 -4.17 0.11
CA GLY A 25 -13.30 -5.41 -0.35
C GLY A 25 -12.38 -6.62 -0.35
N GLU A 26 -11.12 -6.45 0.04
CA GLU A 26 -10.17 -7.56 0.14
C GLU A 26 -9.98 -7.94 1.60
N SER A 27 -9.58 -9.19 1.84
CA SER A 27 -9.19 -9.60 3.19
C SER A 27 -7.87 -8.94 3.57
N VAL A 28 -7.62 -8.82 4.88
CA VAL A 28 -6.36 -8.27 5.36
C VAL A 28 -5.18 -9.15 4.93
N ASP A 29 -5.39 -10.47 4.88
CA ASP A 29 -4.35 -11.39 4.43
C ASP A 29 -3.96 -11.14 2.97
N GLU A 30 -4.96 -10.93 2.10
CA GLU A 30 -4.69 -10.61 0.70
C GLU A 30 -4.01 -9.27 0.55
N PHE A 31 -4.36 -8.31 1.41
CA PHE A 31 -3.76 -6.98 1.37
C PHE A 31 -2.26 -7.02 1.65
N GLN A 32 -1.74 -8.07 2.34
CA GLN A 32 -0.31 -8.18 2.57
C GLN A 32 0.47 -8.30 1.25
N LEU A 33 -0.15 -8.82 0.20
CA LEU A 33 0.47 -8.86 -1.13
C LEU A 33 0.61 -7.44 -1.69
N VAL A 34 -0.40 -6.60 -1.47
CA VAL A 34 -0.34 -5.19 -1.88
C VAL A 34 0.80 -4.49 -1.15
N VAL A 35 0.94 -4.74 0.16
CA VAL A 35 2.01 -4.17 0.97
C VAL A 35 3.38 -4.60 0.45
N ALA A 36 3.53 -5.86 0.09
CA ALA A 36 4.80 -6.37 -0.44
C ALA A 36 5.17 -5.68 -1.76
N VAL A 37 4.21 -5.51 -2.65
CA VAL A 37 4.43 -4.80 -3.92
C VAL A 37 4.78 -3.35 -3.66
N ALA A 38 4.10 -2.70 -2.70
CA ALA A 38 4.39 -1.31 -2.35
C ALA A 38 5.84 -1.16 -1.87
N LYS A 39 6.31 -2.10 -1.05
CA LYS A 39 7.70 -2.06 -0.57
C LYS A 39 8.69 -2.19 -1.73
N THR A 40 8.39 -3.06 -2.70
CA THR A 40 9.22 -3.21 -3.89
C THR A 40 9.26 -1.91 -4.69
N TRP A 41 8.11 -1.27 -4.89
CA TRP A 41 8.06 0.00 -5.60
C TRP A 41 8.81 1.10 -4.87
N ALA A 42 8.78 1.08 -3.53
CA ALA A 42 9.55 2.04 -2.74
C ALA A 42 11.05 1.84 -2.93
N GLU A 43 11.49 0.59 -2.99
CA GLU A 43 12.90 0.27 -3.25
C GLU A 43 13.33 0.72 -4.64
N MET A 44 12.42 0.68 -5.60
CA MET A 44 12.68 1.12 -6.97
C MET A 44 12.63 2.64 -7.11
N GLY A 45 12.25 3.37 -6.08
CA GLY A 45 12.15 4.83 -6.13
C GLY A 45 10.92 5.33 -6.87
N VAL A 46 9.92 4.49 -7.07
CA VAL A 46 8.66 4.87 -7.73
C VAL A 46 7.73 5.59 -6.77
N ILE A 47 7.69 5.13 -5.53
CA ILE A 47 6.90 5.73 -4.45
C ILE A 47 7.76 5.83 -3.19
N GLU A 48 7.26 6.59 -2.22
CA GLU A 48 7.84 6.66 -0.88
C GLU A 48 6.76 6.27 0.11
N ILE A 49 7.02 5.23 0.90
CA ILE A 49 6.07 4.81 1.94
C ILE A 49 6.26 5.73 3.13
N LEU A 50 5.19 6.45 3.50
CA LEU A 50 5.23 7.44 4.56
C LEU A 50 4.74 6.87 5.88
N GLU A 51 3.76 5.97 5.83
CA GLU A 51 3.12 5.45 7.03
C GLU A 51 2.42 4.15 6.71
N THR A 52 2.35 3.25 7.69
CA THR A 52 1.56 2.03 7.58
C THR A 52 0.65 1.94 8.79
N ARG A 53 -0.53 1.34 8.60
CA ARG A 53 -1.43 1.01 9.69
C ARG A 53 -1.33 -0.47 9.97
N ASP A 54 -0.94 -0.81 11.18
CA ASP A 54 -0.81 -2.19 11.60
C ASP A 54 -1.95 -2.54 12.54
N ASP A 55 -2.45 -3.77 12.41
CA ASP A 55 -3.47 -4.29 13.30
C ASP A 55 -2.99 -5.60 13.90
N ASP A 56 -3.28 -5.80 15.18
CA ASP A 56 -2.93 -7.02 15.89
C ASP A 56 -4.10 -7.99 15.74
N HIS A 57 -3.93 -9.01 14.90
CA HIS A 57 -5.01 -9.94 14.59
C HIS A 57 -4.59 -11.34 14.97
N SER A 58 -5.22 -11.89 16.01
CA SER A 58 -4.93 -13.26 16.49
C SER A 58 -3.43 -13.48 16.75
N GLY A 59 -2.77 -12.51 17.38
CA GLY A 59 -1.34 -12.58 17.67
C GLY A 59 -0.44 -12.33 16.47
N ARG A 60 -1.01 -12.02 15.31
CA ARG A 60 -0.26 -11.66 14.10
C ARG A 60 -0.41 -10.18 13.83
N ARG A 61 0.70 -9.54 13.49
CA ARG A 61 0.69 -8.13 13.14
C ARG A 61 0.52 -8.01 11.63
N LEU A 62 -0.63 -7.52 11.20
CA LEU A 62 -0.96 -7.38 9.78
C LEU A 62 -1.12 -5.91 9.42
N VAL A 63 -0.57 -5.53 8.28
CA VAL A 63 -0.72 -4.18 7.75
C VAL A 63 -2.06 -4.09 7.04
N HIS A 64 -2.87 -3.08 7.39
CA HIS A 64 -4.17 -2.89 6.76
C HIS A 64 -4.34 -1.49 6.15
N GLY A 65 -3.25 -0.80 5.94
CA GLY A 65 -3.27 0.49 5.25
C GLY A 65 -1.85 0.97 5.00
N VAL A 66 -1.64 1.59 3.84
CA VAL A 66 -0.34 2.15 3.47
C VAL A 66 -0.57 3.55 2.94
N ARG A 67 0.13 4.53 3.50
CA ARG A 67 0.16 5.88 2.96
C ARG A 67 1.47 6.06 2.22
N PHE A 68 1.38 6.47 0.96
CA PHE A 68 2.57 6.68 0.16
C PHE A 68 2.51 7.99 -0.61
N ARG A 69 3.69 8.48 -0.98
CA ARG A 69 3.83 9.62 -1.89
C ARG A 69 4.31 9.11 -3.24
N ARG A 70 3.68 9.56 -4.30
CA ARG A 70 4.11 9.22 -5.66
C ARG A 70 5.34 10.05 -6.03
N LEU A 71 6.44 9.39 -6.38
CA LEU A 71 7.69 10.06 -6.74
C LEU A 71 7.86 10.26 -8.24
N ARG A 72 7.25 9.37 -9.02
CA ARG A 72 7.36 9.45 -10.49
C ARG A 72 6.04 9.20 -11.16
#